data_86503dcb1790d9a1a027f7bcd3fbfdd8
#
_entry.id   86503dcb1790d9a1a027f7bcd3fbfdd8
#
_cell.length_a   1.000
_cell.length_b   1.000
_cell.length_c   1.000
_cell.angle_alpha   90.00
_cell.angle_beta   90.00
_cell.angle_gamma   90.00
#
_symmetry.space_group_name_H-M   'P 1'
#
loop_
_entity.id
_entity.type
_entity.pdbx_description
1 polymer ?
#
loop_
_entity_poly.entity_id
_entity_poly.type
_entity_poly.pdbx_seq_one_letter_code
_entity_poly.pdbx_strand_id
1 'polypeptide(L)'
;YEVTRTMARVAMGVQKAETVIKNARLVNVCTAEIQEGIDVAIAEGRIALVGDAAHCIGPETTVIDANGQYIAPGFMDGHIHVESSMISVGEYAKAVVPCGTTGIFMDPHEICNVCGKEGVRIMIEDAKRSPLKAMSNAPSCVPAVAGFEDTGAAIRADDIREMMTWDGIMGLGEMMSFPNVIGAEDNIHAELAETLKSDNIITGHFSIPDTGAALNAYIA
;
A
#
# COMPACT_ATOMS: atom_id res chain seq x y z
N TYR A 1 11.72 8.93 -16.83
CA TYR A 1 12.06 10.08 -17.68
C TYR A 1 10.94 10.39 -18.69
N GLU A 2 10.53 9.44 -19.53
CA GLU A 2 9.49 9.66 -20.55
C GLU A 2 8.16 10.10 -19.95
N VAL A 3 7.71 9.46 -18.87
CA VAL A 3 6.46 9.83 -18.19
C VAL A 3 6.47 11.28 -17.68
N THR A 4 7.57 11.72 -17.06
CA THR A 4 7.66 13.11 -16.55
C THR A 4 7.61 14.13 -17.68
N ARG A 5 8.18 13.79 -18.82
CA ARG A 5 8.12 14.62 -20.03
C ARG A 5 6.69 14.70 -20.57
N THR A 6 5.98 13.58 -20.63
CA THR A 6 4.56 13.55 -21.04
C THR A 6 3.72 14.40 -20.10
N MET A 7 3.89 14.25 -18.78
CA MET A 7 3.15 15.07 -17.80
C MET A 7 3.35 16.56 -18.03
N ALA A 8 4.59 17.02 -18.21
CA ALA A 8 4.89 18.42 -18.48
C ALA A 8 4.23 18.91 -19.79
N ARG A 9 4.26 18.11 -20.85
CA ARG A 9 3.65 18.47 -22.16
C ARG A 9 2.13 18.55 -22.07
N VAL A 10 1.50 17.65 -21.32
CA VAL A 10 0.05 17.64 -21.12
C VAL A 10 -0.36 18.85 -20.27
N ALA A 11 0.33 19.10 -19.16
CA ALA A 11 0.05 20.24 -18.30
C ALA A 11 0.14 21.58 -19.05
N MET A 12 1.04 21.70 -20.03
CA MET A 12 1.21 22.90 -20.86
C MET A 12 0.34 22.90 -22.13
N GLY A 13 -0.51 21.88 -22.34
CA GLY A 13 -1.40 21.76 -23.50
C GLY A 13 -0.70 21.46 -24.85
N VAL A 14 0.60 21.23 -24.83
CA VAL A 14 1.40 20.82 -26.00
C VAL A 14 1.00 19.43 -26.50
N GLN A 15 0.64 18.56 -25.55
CA GLN A 15 0.04 17.28 -25.80
C GLN A 15 -1.33 17.26 -25.09
N LYS A 16 -2.30 16.55 -25.68
CA LYS A 16 -3.62 16.45 -25.07
C LYS A 16 -3.66 15.32 -24.06
N ALA A 17 -4.51 15.48 -23.04
CA ALA A 17 -4.76 14.49 -22.02
C ALA A 17 -5.56 13.32 -22.57
N GLU A 18 -5.39 12.13 -22.01
CA GLU A 18 -6.24 10.97 -22.28
C GLU A 18 -7.62 11.15 -21.65
N THR A 19 -7.65 11.69 -20.43
CA THR A 19 -8.90 11.95 -19.69
C THR A 19 -8.81 13.30 -18.99
N VAL A 20 -9.92 14.04 -19.01
CA VAL A 20 -10.10 15.25 -18.19
C VAL A 20 -11.40 15.12 -17.41
N ILE A 21 -11.30 15.20 -16.09
CA ILE A 21 -12.45 15.34 -15.20
C ILE A 21 -12.69 16.83 -14.99
N LYS A 22 -13.90 17.32 -15.25
CA LYS A 22 -14.25 18.74 -15.20
C LYS A 22 -15.22 19.07 -14.08
N ASN A 23 -15.20 20.33 -13.66
CA ASN A 23 -16.21 20.91 -12.76
C ASN A 23 -16.33 20.16 -11.43
N ALA A 24 -15.24 19.66 -10.89
CA ALA A 24 -15.23 18.93 -9.63
C ALA A 24 -15.07 19.86 -8.41
N ARG A 25 -15.52 19.37 -7.26
CA ARG A 25 -15.10 19.86 -5.94
C ARG A 25 -13.93 19.02 -5.46
N LEU A 26 -12.73 19.57 -5.54
CA LEU A 26 -11.54 18.84 -5.12
C LEU A 26 -11.39 18.85 -3.60
N VAL A 27 -11.36 17.69 -2.99
CA VAL A 27 -10.87 17.50 -1.61
C VAL A 27 -9.35 17.49 -1.66
N ASN A 28 -8.75 18.67 -1.44
CA ASN A 28 -7.30 18.81 -1.47
C ASN A 28 -6.71 18.41 -0.12
N VAL A 29 -6.20 17.18 -0.05
CA VAL A 29 -5.63 16.62 1.20
C VAL A 29 -4.28 17.25 1.57
N CYS A 30 -3.62 17.95 0.65
CA CYS A 30 -2.35 18.62 0.92
C CYS A 30 -2.54 19.95 1.64
N THR A 31 -3.66 20.65 1.38
CA THR A 31 -3.97 21.97 1.97
C THR A 31 -5.14 21.92 2.94
N ALA A 32 -5.80 20.75 3.08
CA ALA A 32 -7.01 20.56 3.88
C ALA A 32 -8.18 21.48 3.46
N GLU A 33 -8.32 21.72 2.17
CA GLU A 33 -9.34 22.58 1.58
C GLU A 33 -10.27 21.82 0.64
N ILE A 34 -11.48 22.33 0.44
CA ILE A 34 -12.35 21.96 -0.65
C ILE A 34 -12.30 23.08 -1.69
N GLN A 35 -11.79 22.77 -2.87
CA GLN A 35 -11.63 23.71 -3.97
C GLN A 35 -12.72 23.48 -5.01
N GLU A 36 -13.46 24.54 -5.37
CA GLU A 36 -14.59 24.48 -6.31
C GLU A 36 -14.14 24.65 -7.76
N GLY A 37 -14.84 24.00 -8.69
CA GLY A 37 -14.64 24.20 -10.12
C GLY A 37 -13.27 23.75 -10.63
N ILE A 38 -12.70 22.72 -10.03
CA ILE A 38 -11.38 22.19 -10.40
C ILE A 38 -11.53 21.11 -11.45
N ASP A 39 -10.67 21.18 -12.47
CA ASP A 39 -10.49 20.10 -13.43
C ASP A 39 -9.24 19.29 -13.08
N VAL A 40 -9.21 18.03 -13.53
CA VAL A 40 -8.07 17.13 -13.40
C VAL A 40 -7.75 16.51 -14.75
N ALA A 41 -6.55 16.77 -15.29
CA ALA A 41 -6.07 16.16 -16.52
C ALA A 41 -5.19 14.95 -16.20
N ILE A 42 -5.45 13.83 -16.90
CA ILE A 42 -4.80 12.54 -16.67
C ILE A 42 -4.19 12.05 -17.99
N ALA A 43 -2.98 11.53 -17.92
CA ALA A 43 -2.30 10.85 -19.00
C ALA A 43 -1.33 9.80 -18.42
N GLU A 44 -1.08 8.70 -19.13
CA GLU A 44 -0.17 7.63 -18.73
C GLU A 44 -0.48 7.12 -17.31
N GLY A 45 -1.76 7.06 -16.94
CA GLY A 45 -2.21 6.66 -15.60
C GLY A 45 -1.78 7.59 -14.47
N ARG A 46 -1.42 8.84 -14.77
CA ARG A 46 -0.95 9.84 -13.81
C ARG A 46 -1.70 11.16 -13.95
N ILE A 47 -1.79 11.91 -12.86
CA ILE A 47 -2.33 13.27 -12.85
C ILE A 47 -1.27 14.21 -13.44
N ALA A 48 -1.61 14.86 -14.55
CA ALA A 48 -0.75 15.84 -15.22
C ALA A 48 -1.02 17.26 -14.77
N LEU A 49 -2.29 17.60 -14.50
CA LEU A 49 -2.71 18.95 -14.09
C LEU A 49 -3.90 18.86 -13.14
N VAL A 50 -3.88 19.67 -12.11
CA VAL A 50 -5.01 19.97 -11.23
C VAL A 50 -5.25 21.47 -11.30
N GLY A 51 -6.42 21.93 -11.76
CA GLY A 51 -6.75 23.33 -11.98
C GLY A 51 -7.61 23.49 -13.23
N ASP A 52 -7.45 24.59 -13.98
CA ASP A 52 -8.11 24.76 -15.28
C ASP A 52 -7.41 23.90 -16.35
N ALA A 53 -8.04 22.82 -16.77
CA ALA A 53 -7.53 21.89 -17.75
C ALA A 53 -8.19 22.01 -19.15
N ALA A 54 -8.88 23.10 -19.43
CA ALA A 54 -9.56 23.28 -20.74
C ALA A 54 -8.58 23.15 -21.92
N HIS A 55 -7.38 23.67 -21.77
CA HIS A 55 -6.32 23.60 -22.79
C HIS A 55 -5.70 22.20 -22.99
N CYS A 56 -5.97 21.26 -22.05
CA CYS A 56 -5.52 19.88 -22.16
C CYS A 56 -6.49 19.01 -23.00
N ILE A 57 -7.68 19.50 -23.32
CA ILE A 57 -8.70 18.75 -24.06
C ILE A 57 -8.39 18.76 -25.55
N GLY A 58 -8.50 17.61 -26.19
CA GLY A 58 -8.38 17.40 -27.61
C GLY A 58 -9.47 16.46 -28.14
N PRO A 59 -9.47 16.17 -29.45
CA PRO A 59 -10.51 15.34 -30.09
C PRO A 59 -10.62 13.93 -29.50
N GLU A 60 -9.50 13.37 -29.05
CA GLU A 60 -9.43 12.01 -28.51
C GLU A 60 -9.53 11.98 -26.95
N THR A 61 -9.65 13.14 -26.29
CA THR A 61 -9.72 13.23 -24.85
C THR A 61 -11.10 12.77 -24.35
N THR A 62 -11.10 11.79 -23.45
CA THR A 62 -12.33 11.44 -22.69
C THR A 62 -12.63 12.54 -21.68
N VAL A 63 -13.76 13.21 -21.81
CA VAL A 63 -14.17 14.26 -20.86
C VAL A 63 -15.26 13.72 -19.96
N ILE A 64 -15.03 13.78 -18.65
CA ILE A 64 -15.98 13.40 -17.60
C ILE A 64 -16.39 14.68 -16.89
N ASP A 65 -17.66 15.07 -16.97
CA ASP A 65 -18.16 16.20 -16.19
C ASP A 65 -18.60 15.70 -14.80
N ALA A 66 -17.87 16.13 -13.76
CA ALA A 66 -18.20 15.81 -12.38
C ALA A 66 -19.46 16.52 -11.90
N ASN A 67 -19.94 17.56 -12.63
CA ASN A 67 -21.17 18.28 -12.32
C ASN A 67 -21.25 18.72 -10.84
N GLY A 68 -20.14 19.22 -10.30
CA GLY A 68 -20.03 19.66 -8.90
C GLY A 68 -19.94 18.52 -7.88
N GLN A 69 -19.76 17.29 -8.32
CA GLN A 69 -19.45 16.18 -7.41
C GLN A 69 -18.03 16.29 -6.85
N TYR A 70 -17.80 15.63 -5.73
CA TYR A 70 -16.49 15.60 -5.11
C TYR A 70 -15.53 14.69 -5.86
N ILE A 71 -14.30 15.13 -6.01
CA ILE A 71 -13.15 14.32 -6.39
C ILE A 71 -12.15 14.33 -5.23
N ALA A 72 -11.66 13.17 -4.88
CA ALA A 72 -10.67 12.98 -3.82
C ALA A 72 -9.66 11.93 -4.24
N PRO A 73 -8.45 11.91 -3.63
CA PRO A 73 -7.62 10.73 -3.69
C PRO A 73 -8.39 9.49 -3.24
N GLY A 74 -8.13 8.33 -3.86
CA GLY A 74 -8.73 7.09 -3.42
C GLY A 74 -8.33 6.76 -1.97
N PHE A 75 -9.23 6.12 -1.24
CA PHE A 75 -8.96 5.71 0.13
C PHE A 75 -7.86 4.64 0.16
N MET A 76 -7.09 4.67 1.24
CA MET A 76 -6.06 3.68 1.50
C MET A 76 -6.34 2.98 2.83
N ASP A 77 -6.26 1.65 2.81
CA ASP A 77 -6.26 0.85 4.02
C ASP A 77 -4.82 0.64 4.46
N GLY A 78 -4.47 1.11 5.65
CA GLY A 78 -3.10 1.10 6.15
C GLY A 78 -2.63 -0.26 6.66
N HIS A 79 -3.54 -1.22 6.88
CA HIS A 79 -3.20 -2.56 7.33
C HIS A 79 -4.38 -3.51 7.16
N ILE A 80 -4.21 -4.57 6.39
CA ILE A 80 -5.28 -5.54 6.13
C ILE A 80 -4.73 -6.96 5.90
N HIS A 81 -5.40 -7.94 6.48
CA HIS A 81 -5.24 -9.35 6.14
C HIS A 81 -6.34 -9.74 5.16
N VAL A 82 -6.04 -9.68 3.87
CA VAL A 82 -7.03 -9.94 2.81
C VAL A 82 -7.58 -11.36 2.92
N GLU A 83 -6.73 -12.32 3.23
CA GLU A 83 -7.10 -13.73 3.40
C GLU A 83 -8.09 -13.99 4.54
N SER A 84 -8.15 -13.13 5.55
CA SER A 84 -9.18 -13.18 6.59
C SER A 84 -10.59 -13.00 6.03
N SER A 85 -10.73 -12.39 4.84
CA SER A 85 -11.98 -12.32 4.10
C SER A 85 -12.34 -13.63 3.38
N MET A 86 -11.47 -14.64 3.40
CA MET A 86 -11.60 -15.94 2.72
C MET A 86 -11.75 -15.82 1.19
N ILE A 87 -11.22 -14.76 0.60
CA ILE A 87 -11.21 -14.50 -0.85
C ILE A 87 -9.81 -14.07 -1.29
N SER A 88 -9.54 -14.17 -2.59
CA SER A 88 -8.29 -13.70 -3.18
C SER A 88 -8.22 -12.16 -3.24
N VAL A 89 -7.02 -11.60 -3.47
CA VAL A 89 -6.84 -10.15 -3.60
C VAL A 89 -7.64 -9.59 -4.78
N GLY A 90 -7.73 -10.33 -5.89
CA GLY A 90 -8.53 -9.93 -7.04
C GLY A 90 -10.02 -9.86 -6.74
N GLU A 91 -10.57 -10.80 -5.97
CA GLU A 91 -11.97 -10.75 -5.54
C GLU A 91 -12.22 -9.68 -4.48
N TYR A 92 -11.29 -9.49 -3.54
CA TYR A 92 -11.32 -8.40 -2.58
C TYR A 92 -11.38 -7.03 -3.29
N ALA A 93 -10.54 -6.84 -4.31
CA ALA A 93 -10.51 -5.62 -5.10
C ALA A 93 -11.88 -5.29 -5.74
N LYS A 94 -12.61 -6.29 -6.24
CA LYS A 94 -13.95 -6.11 -6.80
C LYS A 94 -14.97 -5.58 -5.77
N ALA A 95 -14.76 -5.91 -4.50
CA ALA A 95 -15.63 -5.44 -3.42
C ALA A 95 -15.28 -4.02 -2.98
N VAL A 96 -13.99 -3.69 -2.83
CA VAL A 96 -13.58 -2.46 -2.15
C VAL A 96 -13.33 -1.29 -3.09
N VAL A 97 -12.87 -1.54 -4.33
CA VAL A 97 -12.60 -0.46 -5.29
C VAL A 97 -13.86 0.34 -5.64
N PRO A 98 -15.04 -0.27 -5.87
CA PRO A 98 -16.27 0.48 -6.07
C PRO A 98 -16.71 1.31 -4.86
N CYS A 99 -16.20 0.97 -3.66
CA CYS A 99 -16.46 1.73 -2.43
C CYS A 99 -15.42 2.86 -2.19
N GLY A 100 -14.44 3.01 -3.10
CA GLY A 100 -13.46 4.08 -3.06
C GLY A 100 -12.09 3.70 -2.48
N THR A 101 -11.89 2.47 -2.01
CA THR A 101 -10.56 2.00 -1.58
C THR A 101 -9.73 1.60 -2.79
N THR A 102 -8.66 2.35 -3.06
CA THR A 102 -7.81 2.17 -4.24
C THR A 102 -6.40 1.68 -3.91
N GLY A 103 -6.04 1.68 -2.64
CA GLY A 103 -4.74 1.21 -2.16
C GLY A 103 -4.88 0.48 -0.83
N ILE A 104 -4.06 -0.54 -0.63
CA ILE A 104 -4.00 -1.29 0.63
C ILE A 104 -2.55 -1.62 0.97
N PHE A 105 -2.26 -1.69 2.27
CA PHE A 105 -1.08 -2.35 2.80
C PHE A 105 -1.49 -3.70 3.35
N MET A 106 -1.29 -4.75 2.55
CA MET A 106 -1.65 -6.10 2.96
C MET A 106 -0.52 -6.76 3.73
N ASP A 107 -0.90 -7.45 4.79
CA ASP A 107 -0.03 -8.35 5.54
C ASP A 107 -0.56 -9.77 5.39
N PRO A 108 -0.03 -10.58 4.46
CA PRO A 108 -0.52 -11.93 4.18
C PRO A 108 -0.05 -12.93 5.24
N HIS A 109 -0.39 -12.67 6.48
CA HIS A 109 0.13 -13.38 7.66
C HIS A 109 -0.47 -14.79 7.78
N GLU A 110 -1.80 -14.91 7.60
CA GLU A 110 -2.50 -16.18 7.76
C GLU A 110 -2.07 -17.18 6.67
N ILE A 111 -1.98 -16.71 5.42
CA ILE A 111 -1.51 -17.59 4.35
C ILE A 111 -0.02 -17.93 4.52
N CYS A 112 0.77 -17.02 5.08
CA CYS A 112 2.16 -17.28 5.40
C CYS A 112 2.31 -18.34 6.49
N ASN A 113 1.45 -18.34 7.52
CA ASN A 113 1.42 -19.40 8.54
C ASN A 113 1.15 -20.78 7.94
N VAL A 114 0.40 -20.87 6.83
CA VAL A 114 0.04 -22.15 6.19
C VAL A 114 1.07 -22.57 5.13
N CYS A 115 1.43 -21.62 4.24
CA CYS A 115 2.19 -21.89 3.02
C CYS A 115 3.59 -21.24 2.99
N GLY A 116 3.99 -20.56 4.08
CA GLY A 116 5.24 -19.84 4.13
C GLY A 116 5.32 -18.71 3.10
N LYS A 117 6.51 -18.36 2.69
CA LYS A 117 6.76 -17.29 1.73
C LYS A 117 6.11 -17.49 0.35
N GLU A 118 5.82 -18.74 -0.04
CA GLU A 118 5.08 -19.01 -1.28
C GLU A 118 3.63 -18.52 -1.20
N GLY A 119 3.00 -18.57 -0.03
CA GLY A 119 1.68 -17.95 0.21
C GLY A 119 1.73 -16.44 -0.02
N VAL A 120 2.75 -15.79 0.51
CA VAL A 120 2.99 -14.34 0.29
C VAL A 120 3.15 -14.03 -1.21
N ARG A 121 3.94 -14.84 -1.91
CA ARG A 121 4.16 -14.69 -3.36
C ARG A 121 2.86 -14.80 -4.16
N ILE A 122 2.03 -15.77 -3.85
CA ILE A 122 0.71 -15.96 -4.49
C ILE A 122 -0.16 -14.72 -4.31
N MET A 123 -0.21 -14.14 -3.11
CA MET A 123 -0.99 -12.93 -2.83
C MET A 123 -0.49 -11.73 -3.63
N ILE A 124 0.82 -11.55 -3.73
CA ILE A 124 1.45 -10.48 -4.53
C ILE A 124 1.11 -10.64 -6.02
N GLU A 125 1.23 -11.86 -6.55
CA GLU A 125 0.96 -12.11 -7.97
C GLU A 125 -0.54 -11.96 -8.32
N ASP A 126 -1.44 -12.31 -7.41
CA ASP A 126 -2.88 -12.06 -7.59
C ASP A 126 -3.19 -10.55 -7.54
N ALA A 127 -2.57 -9.83 -6.61
CA ALA A 127 -2.69 -8.37 -6.51
C ALA A 127 -2.31 -7.65 -7.81
N LYS A 128 -1.25 -8.07 -8.49
CA LYS A 128 -0.79 -7.48 -9.76
C LYS A 128 -1.81 -7.57 -10.89
N ARG A 129 -2.81 -8.44 -10.78
CA ARG A 129 -3.88 -8.64 -11.77
C ARG A 129 -5.11 -7.80 -11.50
N SER A 130 -5.11 -7.03 -10.43
CA SER A 130 -6.23 -6.20 -10.00
C SER A 130 -5.95 -4.71 -10.20
N PRO A 131 -6.98 -3.84 -10.28
CA PRO A 131 -6.80 -2.40 -10.30
C PRO A 131 -6.40 -1.83 -8.93
N LEU A 132 -6.48 -2.62 -7.85
CA LEU A 132 -6.14 -2.22 -6.50
C LEU A 132 -4.61 -2.14 -6.35
N LYS A 133 -4.10 -1.03 -5.87
CA LYS A 133 -2.68 -0.91 -5.51
C LYS A 133 -2.45 -1.62 -4.18
N ALA A 134 -2.09 -2.89 -4.24
CA ALA A 134 -1.75 -3.65 -3.05
C ALA A 134 -0.23 -3.64 -2.86
N MET A 135 0.19 -3.05 -1.76
CA MET A 135 1.56 -3.10 -1.25
C MET A 135 1.59 -4.18 -0.17
N SER A 136 2.53 -5.10 -0.25
CA SER A 136 2.61 -6.21 0.70
C SER A 136 3.72 -6.00 1.70
N ASN A 137 3.49 -6.41 2.93
CA ASN A 137 4.54 -6.62 3.90
C ASN A 137 5.03 -8.07 3.84
N ALA A 138 6.28 -8.30 4.23
CA ALA A 138 6.79 -9.64 4.54
C ALA A 138 6.37 -9.98 5.96
N PRO A 139 5.50 -10.98 6.19
CA PRO A 139 5.07 -11.33 7.53
C PRO A 139 6.24 -11.70 8.44
N SER A 140 6.31 -11.09 9.61
CA SER A 140 7.16 -11.52 10.72
C SER A 140 6.41 -12.53 11.60
N CYS A 141 7.00 -12.99 12.67
CA CYS A 141 6.27 -13.74 13.70
C CYS A 141 5.47 -14.95 13.15
N VAL A 142 6.10 -15.76 12.29
CA VAL A 142 5.55 -17.00 11.75
C VAL A 142 6.40 -18.17 12.24
N PRO A 143 5.93 -18.92 13.25
CA PRO A 143 4.74 -18.73 14.10
C PRO A 143 4.86 -17.51 15.02
N ALA A 144 3.73 -16.95 15.46
CA ALA A 144 3.72 -15.82 16.37
C ALA A 144 4.37 -16.16 17.72
N VAL A 145 4.15 -17.38 18.22
CA VAL A 145 4.75 -17.89 19.47
C VAL A 145 5.33 -19.29 19.21
N ALA A 146 6.61 -19.36 18.94
CA ALA A 146 7.29 -20.63 18.70
C ALA A 146 7.08 -21.64 19.86
N GLY A 147 6.68 -22.87 19.52
CA GLY A 147 6.42 -23.94 20.47
C GLY A 147 5.04 -23.94 21.11
N PHE A 148 4.22 -22.92 20.87
CA PHE A 148 2.82 -22.86 21.33
C PHE A 148 1.82 -22.96 20.16
N GLU A 149 2.27 -22.68 18.95
CA GLU A 149 1.45 -22.72 17.74
C GLU A 149 1.98 -23.75 16.76
N ASP A 150 1.04 -24.53 16.19
CA ASP A 150 1.32 -25.42 15.07
C ASP A 150 1.06 -24.68 13.76
N THR A 151 2.11 -24.42 13.00
CA THR A 151 2.03 -23.75 11.70
C THR A 151 2.57 -24.65 10.60
N GLY A 152 2.14 -24.42 9.36
CA GLY A 152 2.66 -25.12 8.18
C GLY A 152 4.04 -24.64 7.75
N ALA A 153 4.47 -23.47 8.25
CA ALA A 153 5.75 -22.86 7.90
C ALA A 153 6.34 -22.07 9.08
N ALA A 154 7.61 -21.70 8.94
CA ALA A 154 8.27 -20.73 9.82
C ALA A 154 9.05 -19.75 8.96
N ILE A 155 9.01 -18.48 9.34
CA ILE A 155 9.79 -17.39 8.72
C ILE A 155 10.95 -17.04 9.65
N ARG A 156 12.07 -16.76 9.05
CA ARG A 156 13.31 -16.37 9.73
C ARG A 156 14.01 -15.26 8.96
N ALA A 157 15.05 -14.70 9.54
CA ALA A 157 15.82 -13.60 8.97
C ALA A 157 16.27 -13.83 7.51
N ASP A 158 16.63 -15.06 7.13
CA ASP A 158 17.00 -15.36 5.75
C ASP A 158 15.82 -15.27 4.79
N ASP A 159 14.62 -15.68 5.23
CA ASP A 159 13.39 -15.55 4.45
C ASP A 159 12.99 -14.07 4.30
N ILE A 160 13.12 -13.29 5.38
CA ILE A 160 12.90 -11.83 5.36
C ILE A 160 13.87 -11.19 4.36
N ARG A 161 15.17 -11.51 4.43
CA ARG A 161 16.18 -11.01 3.48
C ARG A 161 15.77 -11.30 2.03
N GLU A 162 15.29 -12.50 1.74
CA GLU A 162 14.81 -12.88 0.41
C GLU A 162 13.57 -12.05 0.02
N MET A 163 12.53 -12.01 0.87
CA MET A 163 11.29 -11.31 0.58
C MET A 163 11.50 -9.80 0.38
N MET A 164 12.44 -9.17 1.10
CA MET A 164 12.76 -7.75 0.91
C MET A 164 13.30 -7.42 -0.48
N THR A 165 13.69 -8.42 -1.28
CA THR A 165 14.10 -8.24 -2.69
C THR A 165 12.93 -8.34 -3.66
N TRP A 166 11.75 -8.71 -3.23
CA TRP A 166 10.62 -8.95 -4.12
C TRP A 166 9.91 -7.63 -4.48
N ASP A 167 9.56 -7.50 -5.76
CA ASP A 167 8.69 -6.43 -6.23
C ASP A 167 7.29 -6.59 -5.61
N GLY A 168 6.84 -5.54 -4.91
CA GLY A 168 5.58 -5.52 -4.17
C GLY A 168 5.73 -5.61 -2.65
N ILE A 169 6.91 -5.95 -2.13
CA ILE A 169 7.20 -5.87 -0.69
C ILE A 169 7.63 -4.45 -0.32
N MET A 170 7.01 -3.90 0.71
CA MET A 170 7.25 -2.54 1.21
C MET A 170 7.92 -2.50 2.58
N GLY A 171 7.88 -3.61 3.31
CA GLY A 171 8.44 -3.65 4.66
C GLY A 171 8.17 -4.95 5.38
N LEU A 172 8.53 -4.99 6.64
CA LEU A 172 8.23 -6.06 7.56
C LEU A 172 6.83 -5.88 8.13
N GLY A 173 6.01 -6.91 8.01
CA GLY A 173 4.63 -6.95 8.50
C GLY A 173 4.56 -7.47 9.90
N GLU A 174 3.62 -6.98 10.51
CA GLU A 174 3.27 -6.68 11.92
C GLU A 174 4.15 -7.42 12.93
N MET A 175 5.12 -6.71 13.47
CA MET A 175 5.92 -7.22 14.58
C MET A 175 5.05 -7.30 15.84
N MET A 176 4.34 -8.44 15.99
CA MET A 176 3.47 -8.73 17.15
C MET A 176 4.24 -9.19 18.36
N SER A 177 5.43 -9.76 18.14
CA SER A 177 6.25 -10.33 19.21
C SER A 177 6.99 -9.25 20.00
N PHE A 178 6.26 -8.20 20.42
CA PHE A 178 6.86 -7.12 21.22
C PHE A 178 7.57 -7.59 22.48
N PRO A 179 7.16 -8.69 23.18
CA PRO A 179 7.93 -9.17 24.33
C PRO A 179 9.35 -9.60 23.94
N ASN A 180 9.50 -10.22 22.77
CA ASN A 180 10.81 -10.67 22.28
C ASN A 180 11.63 -9.50 21.71
N VAL A 181 10.99 -8.46 21.16
CA VAL A 181 11.67 -7.22 20.79
C VAL A 181 12.28 -6.54 22.02
N ILE A 182 11.48 -6.29 23.05
CA ILE A 182 11.94 -5.64 24.29
C ILE A 182 12.89 -6.52 25.11
N GLY A 183 12.80 -7.84 24.95
CA GLY A 183 13.69 -8.83 25.55
C GLY A 183 14.99 -9.04 24.78
N ALA A 184 15.19 -8.32 23.66
CA ALA A 184 16.37 -8.43 22.80
C ALA A 184 16.63 -9.87 22.30
N GLU A 185 15.57 -10.57 21.88
CA GLU A 185 15.67 -11.94 21.37
C GLU A 185 16.34 -11.96 19.99
N ASP A 186 17.37 -12.79 19.83
CA ASP A 186 18.28 -12.78 18.68
C ASP A 186 17.58 -12.97 17.33
N ASN A 187 16.62 -13.91 17.22
CA ASN A 187 15.95 -14.19 15.94
C ASN A 187 15.07 -13.01 15.48
N ILE A 188 14.33 -12.41 16.43
CA ILE A 188 13.48 -11.26 16.14
C ILE A 188 14.32 -10.06 15.71
N HIS A 189 15.41 -9.78 16.45
CA HIS A 189 16.31 -8.70 16.07
C HIS A 189 17.05 -8.97 14.76
N ALA A 190 17.28 -10.24 14.38
CA ALA A 190 17.82 -10.58 13.08
C ALA A 190 16.81 -10.26 11.94
N GLU A 191 15.52 -10.49 12.13
CA GLU A 191 14.47 -10.12 11.15
C GLU A 191 14.38 -8.60 10.97
N LEU A 192 14.36 -7.85 12.09
CA LEU A 192 14.39 -6.39 12.08
C LEU A 192 15.63 -5.87 11.34
N ALA A 193 16.81 -6.45 11.63
CA ALA A 193 18.06 -6.06 10.99
C ALA A 193 18.08 -6.28 9.48
N GLU A 194 17.52 -7.40 8.98
CA GLU A 194 17.44 -7.63 7.53
C GLU A 194 16.51 -6.65 6.84
N THR A 195 15.42 -6.26 7.49
CA THR A 195 14.50 -5.23 6.99
C THR A 195 15.18 -3.87 6.91
N LEU A 196 15.86 -3.44 7.97
CA LEU A 196 16.57 -2.16 8.00
C LEU A 196 17.72 -2.07 7.00
N LYS A 197 18.44 -3.18 6.76
CA LYS A 197 19.50 -3.25 5.74
C LYS A 197 18.97 -2.99 4.32
N SER A 198 17.71 -3.29 4.06
CA SER A 198 17.07 -3.08 2.76
C SER A 198 16.39 -1.71 2.63
N ASP A 199 16.55 -0.84 3.64
CA ASP A 199 15.92 0.50 3.71
C ASP A 199 14.38 0.43 3.64
N ASN A 200 13.80 -0.66 4.15
CA ASN A 200 12.36 -0.87 4.22
C ASN A 200 11.80 -0.54 5.61
N ILE A 201 10.50 -0.30 5.66
CA ILE A 201 9.80 0.05 6.90
C ILE A 201 9.53 -1.20 7.75
N ILE A 202 9.38 -0.98 9.05
CA ILE A 202 8.92 -1.99 10.00
C ILE A 202 7.58 -1.52 10.53
N THR A 203 6.58 -2.40 10.50
CA THR A 203 5.27 -2.18 11.12
C THR A 203 5.07 -3.15 12.28
N GLY A 204 4.16 -2.83 13.19
CA GLY A 204 3.90 -3.73 14.30
C GLY A 204 2.92 -3.20 15.32
N HIS A 205 2.73 -4.00 16.38
CA HIS A 205 1.80 -3.73 17.46
C HIS A 205 2.48 -3.77 18.81
N PHE A 206 2.17 -2.78 19.64
CA PHE A 206 2.55 -2.76 21.04
C PHE A 206 1.28 -2.74 21.90
N SER A 207 0.91 -3.90 22.43
CA SER A 207 -0.42 -4.12 23.03
C SER A 207 -0.45 -3.90 24.56
N ILE A 208 0.66 -3.48 25.16
CA ILE A 208 0.69 -3.13 26.60
C ILE A 208 0.37 -1.64 26.75
N PRO A 209 -0.48 -1.23 27.69
CA PRO A 209 -0.76 0.17 27.96
C PRO A 209 0.38 0.83 28.77
N ASP A 210 1.58 0.76 28.25
CA ASP A 210 2.80 1.33 28.83
C ASP A 210 3.39 2.35 27.85
N THR A 211 3.76 3.52 28.33
CA THR A 211 4.42 4.58 27.59
C THR A 211 5.86 4.80 28.07
N GLY A 212 6.34 3.91 28.93
CA GLY A 212 7.65 3.99 29.57
C GLY A 212 8.75 3.25 28.80
N ALA A 213 9.59 2.56 29.57
CA ALA A 213 10.77 1.90 29.04
C ALA A 213 10.47 0.84 27.97
N ALA A 214 9.39 0.05 28.16
CA ALA A 214 9.04 -1.02 27.24
C ALA A 214 8.62 -0.48 25.85
N LEU A 215 7.79 0.57 25.79
CA LEU A 215 7.43 1.21 24.53
C LEU A 215 8.68 1.79 23.84
N ASN A 216 9.55 2.48 24.60
CA ASN A 216 10.77 3.04 24.03
C ASN A 216 11.72 1.95 23.48
N ALA A 217 11.82 0.81 24.18
CA ALA A 217 12.62 -0.32 23.70
C ALA A 217 12.03 -0.96 22.44
N TYR A 218 10.68 -0.96 22.31
CA TYR A 218 10.03 -1.50 21.12
C TYR A 218 10.21 -0.63 19.87
N ILE A 219 10.23 0.70 20.01
CA ILE A 219 10.32 1.64 18.89
C ILE A 219 11.76 2.07 18.56
N ALA A 220 12.74 1.65 19.37
CA ALA A 220 14.15 1.98 19.16
C ALA A 220 14.77 1.23 17.97
#